data_9116002cf3479768314612466867237b
#
_entry.id   9116002cf3479768314612466867237b
#
_cell.length_a   1.000
_cell.length_b   1.000
_cell.length_c   1.000
_cell.angle_alpha   90.00
_cell.angle_beta   90.00
_cell.angle_gamma   90.00
#
_symmetry.space_group_name_H-M   'P 1'
#
loop_
_entity.id
_entity.type
_entity.pdbx_description
1 polymer ?
#
loop_
_entity_poly.entity_id
_entity_poly.type
_entity_poly.pdbx_seq_one_letter_code
_entity_poly.pdbx_strand_id
1 'polypeptide(L)'
;MEINRYQTRKPKRLAVVTMGVKLGDETRGYTRFRFLSELLAREGFEVDLITSSFQHWDKAHRDTSKACYRNLPYNVVFIDEPGYTKNLDLTRIRSHRVAAKNLREHFERTAGTYDLVYAEIPPNDVARVCAEEADKQGIPFVADINDLWPEAMRMVVDVPVVSDVAFYPFSRDAKRVYQLLSAAVGTSDEYAARPAKDRAKPYPKATVYVGNDLAAFDEGARINAPAVRKPEDELWVVYAGTLGASYDVATLVEAAALLERGRLVHAASRDDELPPALPPVRVKVLGDGPDREKLEALAVQLNAPVDFLGYTAYELMAAYLCASDITVNSLVKSAAQSLVTKIGAYLASGNPMINTGPSPELRAQVTAARLGMTHDAEDAEHLAAARQHATRPHLPTKH
;
A
#
# COMPACT_ATOMS: atom_id res chain seq x y z
N MET A 1 -35.49 -4.70 -39.11
CA MET A 1 -34.97 -3.35 -39.45
C MET A 1 -34.98 -2.51 -38.15
N GLU A 2 -34.04 -2.85 -37.23
CA GLU A 2 -33.80 -2.08 -36.00
C GLU A 2 -32.46 -1.42 -36.15
N ILE A 3 -32.50 -0.19 -36.61
CA ILE A 3 -31.34 0.65 -36.82
C ILE A 3 -31.11 1.47 -35.57
N ASN A 4 -30.06 1.04 -34.83
CA ASN A 4 -29.04 1.91 -34.23
C ASN A 4 -29.53 3.22 -33.58
N ARG A 5 -29.92 3.16 -32.31
CA ARG A 5 -29.99 4.34 -31.43
C ARG A 5 -28.74 4.46 -30.55
N TYR A 6 -27.57 4.33 -31.09
CA TYR A 6 -26.37 4.91 -30.49
C TYR A 6 -26.33 6.40 -30.89
N GLN A 7 -27.11 7.20 -30.19
CA GLN A 7 -26.78 8.61 -30.08
C GLN A 7 -25.36 8.65 -29.48
N THR A 8 -24.44 9.25 -30.21
CA THR A 8 -23.08 9.58 -29.75
C THR A 8 -23.19 10.52 -28.54
N ARG A 9 -23.39 9.96 -27.36
CA ARG A 9 -23.25 10.73 -26.11
C ARG A 9 -21.80 11.18 -26.06
N LYS A 10 -21.58 12.49 -25.95
CA LYS A 10 -20.28 13.06 -25.66
C LYS A 10 -19.65 12.25 -24.50
N PRO A 11 -18.39 11.78 -24.60
CA PRO A 11 -17.75 11.06 -23.53
C PRO A 11 -17.81 11.90 -22.25
N LYS A 12 -18.08 11.26 -21.12
CA LYS A 12 -18.08 11.95 -19.83
C LYS A 12 -16.66 12.30 -19.44
N ARG A 13 -16.47 13.51 -18.93
CA ARG A 13 -15.18 13.99 -18.46
C ARG A 13 -15.05 13.89 -16.94
N LEU A 14 -13.98 13.25 -16.49
CA LEU A 14 -13.74 12.95 -15.08
C LEU A 14 -12.51 13.70 -14.59
N ALA A 15 -12.62 14.33 -13.39
CA ALA A 15 -11.48 14.81 -12.65
C ALA A 15 -11.04 13.70 -11.67
N VAL A 16 -9.85 13.14 -11.85
CA VAL A 16 -9.21 12.21 -10.92
C VAL A 16 -8.13 12.98 -10.15
N VAL A 17 -8.32 13.21 -8.85
CA VAL A 17 -7.46 14.07 -8.04
C VAL A 17 -6.66 13.26 -7.04
N THR A 18 -5.35 13.39 -7.08
CA THR A 18 -4.42 12.75 -6.15
C THR A 18 -3.14 13.58 -6.00
N MET A 19 -2.59 13.67 -4.79
CA MET A 19 -1.31 14.35 -4.56
C MET A 19 -0.14 13.38 -4.51
N GLY A 20 -0.39 12.07 -4.57
CA GLY A 20 0.58 11.02 -4.35
C GLY A 20 0.67 10.00 -5.49
N VAL A 21 0.86 10.43 -6.73
CA VAL A 21 0.94 9.51 -7.88
C VAL A 21 2.35 9.44 -8.45
N LYS A 22 2.74 8.25 -8.93
CA LYS A 22 3.94 8.01 -9.73
C LYS A 22 3.61 8.25 -11.21
N LEU A 23 4.35 9.13 -11.86
CA LEU A 23 4.15 9.51 -13.26
C LEU A 23 5.42 9.32 -14.09
N GLY A 24 5.25 9.07 -15.37
CA GLY A 24 6.31 9.07 -16.38
C GLY A 24 7.49 8.16 -15.99
N ASP A 25 8.66 8.78 -15.86
CA ASP A 25 9.96 8.16 -15.55
C ASP A 25 10.29 8.09 -14.04
N GLU A 26 9.34 8.44 -13.18
CA GLU A 26 9.54 8.40 -11.72
C GLU A 26 9.71 6.96 -11.22
N THR A 27 10.62 6.76 -10.26
CA THR A 27 10.90 5.44 -9.68
C THR A 27 10.06 5.17 -8.43
N ARG A 28 9.63 6.21 -7.72
CA ARG A 28 8.89 6.13 -6.45
C ARG A 28 7.49 6.69 -6.59
N GLY A 29 6.56 6.15 -5.84
CA GLY A 29 5.18 6.63 -5.74
C GLY A 29 4.13 5.56 -5.98
N TYR A 30 2.88 5.90 -5.71
CA TYR A 30 1.74 5.00 -5.93
C TYR A 30 1.32 4.98 -7.40
N THR A 31 0.95 3.82 -7.89
CA THR A 31 0.49 3.63 -9.26
C THR A 31 -1.03 3.60 -9.39
N ARG A 32 -1.77 3.48 -8.28
CA ARG A 32 -3.23 3.32 -8.23
C ARG A 32 -3.97 4.28 -9.13
N PHE A 33 -3.72 5.58 -8.98
CA PHE A 33 -4.47 6.61 -9.73
C PHE A 33 -4.03 6.70 -11.19
N ARG A 34 -2.79 6.35 -11.50
CA ARG A 34 -2.33 6.19 -12.88
C ARG A 34 -3.10 5.06 -13.57
N PHE A 35 -3.13 3.87 -12.98
CA PHE A 35 -3.87 2.73 -13.52
C PHE A 35 -5.37 3.01 -13.63
N LEU A 36 -5.95 3.64 -12.62
CA LEU A 36 -7.35 4.05 -12.67
C LEU A 36 -7.62 4.98 -13.85
N SER A 37 -6.78 6.00 -14.07
CA SER A 37 -6.92 6.93 -15.19
C SER A 37 -6.76 6.24 -16.54
N GLU A 38 -5.80 5.32 -16.68
CA GLU A 38 -5.61 4.50 -17.87
C GLU A 38 -6.83 3.60 -18.16
N LEU A 39 -7.37 2.94 -17.15
CA LEU A 39 -8.55 2.09 -17.28
C LEU A 39 -9.79 2.90 -17.66
N LEU A 40 -10.04 4.01 -16.99
CA LEU A 40 -11.16 4.90 -17.31
C LEU A 40 -11.06 5.46 -18.75
N ALA A 41 -9.86 5.83 -19.20
CA ALA A 41 -9.66 6.27 -20.57
C ALA A 41 -9.93 5.16 -21.60
N ARG A 42 -9.53 3.91 -21.30
CA ARG A 42 -9.86 2.73 -22.14
C ARG A 42 -11.37 2.45 -22.22
N GLU A 43 -12.10 2.74 -21.14
CA GLU A 43 -13.57 2.63 -21.09
C GLU A 43 -14.27 3.83 -21.79
N GLY A 44 -13.52 4.74 -22.41
CA GLY A 44 -14.07 5.83 -23.23
C GLY A 44 -14.40 7.10 -22.45
N PHE A 45 -13.88 7.26 -21.24
CA PHE A 45 -13.97 8.52 -20.49
C PHE A 45 -12.85 9.49 -20.89
N GLU A 46 -13.16 10.79 -20.93
CA GLU A 46 -12.13 11.82 -20.92
C GLU A 46 -11.65 12.01 -19.48
N VAL A 47 -10.37 11.81 -19.20
CA VAL A 47 -9.83 11.85 -17.84
C VAL A 47 -8.79 12.95 -17.72
N ASP A 48 -8.97 13.83 -16.73
CA ASP A 48 -7.94 14.74 -16.24
C ASP A 48 -7.41 14.20 -14.91
N LEU A 49 -6.17 13.68 -14.92
CA LEU A 49 -5.45 13.33 -13.71
C LEU A 49 -4.82 14.61 -13.13
N ILE A 50 -5.43 15.11 -12.07
CA ILE A 50 -5.02 16.35 -11.39
C ILE A 50 -4.11 15.98 -10.23
N THR A 51 -2.87 16.46 -10.26
CA THR A 51 -1.87 16.13 -9.25
C THR A 51 -0.95 17.31 -8.94
N SER A 52 -0.11 17.16 -7.90
CA SER A 52 0.86 18.18 -7.53
C SER A 52 2.02 18.30 -8.53
N SER A 53 2.55 19.52 -8.71
CA SER A 53 3.85 19.74 -9.33
C SER A 53 5.03 19.31 -8.43
N PHE A 54 4.77 18.98 -7.15
CA PHE A 54 5.74 18.49 -6.19
C PHE A 54 5.62 16.98 -6.01
N GLN A 55 6.75 16.27 -6.14
CA GLN A 55 6.82 14.81 -5.96
C GLN A 55 7.08 14.46 -4.49
N HIS A 56 6.09 13.83 -3.88
CA HIS A 56 6.08 13.53 -2.44
C HIS A 56 7.25 12.66 -1.98
N TRP A 57 7.62 11.61 -2.73
CA TRP A 57 8.65 10.65 -2.31
C TRP A 57 10.07 11.16 -2.50
N ASP A 58 10.30 11.92 -3.58
CA ASP A 58 11.61 12.50 -3.92
C ASP A 58 11.83 13.86 -3.27
N LYS A 59 10.77 14.46 -2.68
CA LYS A 59 10.79 15.80 -2.08
C LYS A 59 11.34 16.88 -3.02
N ALA A 60 10.96 16.78 -4.29
CA ALA A 60 11.42 17.64 -5.35
C ALA A 60 10.27 18.08 -6.26
N HIS A 61 10.44 19.23 -6.91
CA HIS A 61 9.49 19.67 -7.94
C HIS A 61 9.71 18.92 -9.24
N ARG A 62 8.62 18.56 -9.90
CA ARG A 62 8.59 17.97 -11.22
C ARG A 62 8.90 19.01 -12.28
N ASP A 63 9.64 18.63 -13.30
CA ASP A 63 9.67 19.38 -14.56
C ASP A 63 8.41 19.05 -15.35
N THR A 64 7.38 19.87 -15.17
CA THR A 64 6.05 19.68 -15.79
C THR A 64 6.06 19.84 -17.31
N SER A 65 7.17 20.28 -17.90
CA SER A 65 7.33 20.43 -19.35
C SER A 65 7.70 19.13 -20.07
N LYS A 66 8.07 18.08 -19.33
CA LYS A 66 8.51 16.80 -19.90
C LYS A 66 7.49 16.17 -20.86
N ALA A 67 7.99 15.61 -21.95
CA ALA A 67 7.16 14.97 -22.97
C ALA A 67 6.42 13.72 -22.45
N CYS A 68 6.95 13.02 -21.44
CA CYS A 68 6.33 11.84 -20.87
C CYS A 68 4.97 12.12 -20.20
N TYR A 69 4.63 13.37 -19.89
CA TYR A 69 3.31 13.76 -19.37
C TYR A 69 2.28 14.10 -20.44
N ARG A 70 2.67 14.16 -21.72
CA ARG A 70 1.81 14.60 -22.84
C ARG A 70 1.27 13.46 -23.69
N ASN A 71 1.97 12.33 -23.74
CA ASN A 71 1.63 11.18 -24.58
C ASN A 71 0.97 10.07 -23.76
N LEU A 72 -0.01 10.44 -22.96
CA LEU A 72 -0.77 9.52 -22.10
C LEU A 72 -2.21 9.39 -22.62
N PRO A 73 -2.92 8.30 -22.35
CA PRO A 73 -4.32 8.15 -22.73
C PRO A 73 -5.26 9.07 -21.93
N TYR A 74 -4.74 9.83 -20.99
CA TYR A 74 -5.41 10.82 -20.16
C TYR A 74 -4.58 12.12 -20.10
N ASN A 75 -5.20 13.22 -19.69
CA ASN A 75 -4.49 14.48 -19.47
C ASN A 75 -3.92 14.53 -18.06
N VAL A 76 -2.72 15.12 -17.91
CA VAL A 76 -2.14 15.46 -16.61
C VAL A 76 -2.26 16.94 -16.36
N VAL A 77 -2.88 17.31 -15.24
CA VAL A 77 -3.02 18.69 -14.78
C VAL A 77 -2.21 18.87 -13.50
N PHE A 78 -1.22 19.74 -13.54
CA PHE A 78 -0.38 20.01 -12.39
C PHE A 78 -0.91 21.18 -11.57
N ILE A 79 -1.04 20.96 -10.25
CA ILE A 79 -1.36 21.98 -9.26
C ILE A 79 -0.09 22.34 -8.51
N ASP A 80 0.22 23.62 -8.47
CA ASP A 80 1.42 24.09 -7.79
C ASP A 80 1.26 24.12 -6.28
N GLU A 81 2.32 23.69 -5.60
CA GLU A 81 2.47 23.79 -4.15
C GLU A 81 3.95 24.05 -3.78
N PRO A 82 4.24 24.66 -2.61
CA PRO A 82 5.62 24.98 -2.22
C PRO A 82 6.52 23.77 -1.98
N GLY A 83 5.93 22.60 -1.63
CA GLY A 83 6.68 21.42 -1.24
C GLY A 83 7.16 21.45 0.22
N TYR A 84 7.81 20.36 0.64
CA TYR A 84 8.31 20.16 2.02
C TYR A 84 9.40 19.09 2.04
N THR A 85 10.20 19.05 3.12
CA THR A 85 11.33 18.13 3.26
C THR A 85 11.03 16.91 4.15
N LYS A 86 10.12 17.05 5.12
CA LYS A 86 9.78 15.98 6.07
C LYS A 86 8.30 15.66 6.05
N ASN A 87 7.95 14.40 6.37
CA ASN A 87 6.56 13.95 6.37
C ASN A 87 5.75 14.51 7.56
N LEU A 88 6.39 14.74 8.71
CA LEU A 88 5.80 15.39 9.87
C LEU A 88 6.43 16.77 10.01
N ASP A 89 5.86 17.77 9.34
CA ASP A 89 6.37 19.14 9.31
C ASP A 89 5.23 20.14 9.05
N LEU A 90 5.29 21.29 9.67
CA LEU A 90 4.36 22.39 9.44
C LEU A 90 4.43 22.92 8.00
N THR A 91 5.60 22.81 7.34
CA THR A 91 5.76 23.17 5.92
C THR A 91 4.90 22.29 5.03
N ARG A 92 4.71 21.00 5.38
CA ARG A 92 3.78 20.10 4.66
C ARG A 92 2.33 20.56 4.77
N ILE A 93 1.89 20.97 5.96
CA ILE A 93 0.54 21.49 6.16
C ILE A 93 0.34 22.78 5.32
N ARG A 94 1.34 23.66 5.31
CA ARG A 94 1.31 24.88 4.48
C ARG A 94 1.24 24.51 2.98
N SER A 95 2.05 23.56 2.54
CA SER A 95 2.09 23.11 1.14
C SER A 95 0.73 22.60 0.69
N HIS A 96 0.13 21.69 1.45
CA HIS A 96 -1.21 21.16 1.15
C HIS A 96 -2.29 22.27 1.12
N ARG A 97 -2.24 23.25 2.02
CA ARG A 97 -3.17 24.39 1.98
C ARG A 97 -3.03 25.23 0.71
N VAL A 98 -1.81 25.42 0.23
CA VAL A 98 -1.57 26.11 -1.04
C VAL A 98 -2.07 25.27 -2.20
N ALA A 99 -1.78 23.97 -2.22
CA ALA A 99 -2.32 23.04 -3.21
C ALA A 99 -3.85 23.08 -3.24
N ALA A 100 -4.50 23.01 -2.07
CA ALA A 100 -5.95 23.07 -1.94
C ALA A 100 -6.52 24.41 -2.49
N LYS A 101 -5.85 25.53 -2.23
CA LYS A 101 -6.25 26.83 -2.78
C LYS A 101 -6.14 26.85 -4.31
N ASN A 102 -4.99 26.44 -4.85
CA ASN A 102 -4.76 26.43 -6.30
C ASN A 102 -5.68 25.43 -7.01
N LEU A 103 -6.01 24.31 -6.38
CA LEU A 103 -7.01 23.36 -6.87
C LEU A 103 -8.41 23.97 -6.92
N ARG A 104 -8.82 24.76 -5.92
CA ARG A 104 -10.09 25.48 -5.92
C ARG A 104 -10.16 26.45 -7.10
N GLU A 105 -9.11 27.24 -7.33
CA GLU A 105 -9.02 28.15 -8.45
C GLU A 105 -9.09 27.40 -9.80
N HIS A 106 -8.51 26.19 -9.86
CA HIS A 106 -8.63 25.33 -11.06
C HIS A 106 -10.08 24.94 -11.30
N PHE A 107 -10.80 24.43 -10.30
CA PHE A 107 -12.22 24.04 -10.44
C PHE A 107 -13.13 25.25 -10.78
N GLU A 108 -12.83 26.42 -10.25
CA GLU A 108 -13.57 27.64 -10.60
C GLU A 108 -13.37 28.04 -12.07
N ARG A 109 -12.13 27.92 -12.59
CA ARG A 109 -11.82 28.19 -14.02
C ARG A 109 -12.40 27.13 -14.96
N THR A 110 -12.57 25.93 -14.50
CA THR A 110 -13.07 24.77 -15.28
C THR A 110 -14.51 24.39 -14.91
N ALA A 111 -15.27 25.33 -14.33
CA ALA A 111 -16.65 25.07 -13.93
C ALA A 111 -17.51 24.58 -15.10
N GLY A 112 -18.31 23.54 -14.88
CA GLY A 112 -19.13 22.89 -15.90
C GLY A 112 -18.38 21.99 -16.89
N THR A 113 -17.07 21.75 -16.67
CA THR A 113 -16.27 20.88 -17.53
C THR A 113 -16.39 19.41 -17.13
N TYR A 114 -16.48 19.13 -15.83
CA TYR A 114 -16.46 17.76 -15.33
C TYR A 114 -17.87 17.24 -15.05
N ASP A 115 -18.06 15.94 -15.33
CA ASP A 115 -19.28 15.20 -15.02
C ASP A 115 -19.19 14.48 -13.65
N LEU A 116 -17.97 14.30 -13.14
CA LEU A 116 -17.70 13.64 -11.85
C LEU A 116 -16.31 14.04 -11.34
N VAL A 117 -16.20 14.18 -10.02
CA VAL A 117 -14.90 14.31 -9.32
C VAL A 117 -14.64 13.04 -8.52
N TYR A 118 -13.48 12.43 -8.75
CA TYR A 118 -12.95 11.29 -8.00
C TYR A 118 -11.67 11.71 -7.30
N ALA A 119 -11.63 11.69 -5.98
CA ALA A 119 -10.46 12.21 -5.26
C ALA A 119 -9.97 11.27 -4.15
N GLU A 120 -8.64 11.20 -4.07
CA GLU A 120 -7.93 10.57 -2.97
C GLU A 120 -8.16 11.31 -1.65
N ILE A 121 -8.29 10.56 -0.56
CA ILE A 121 -8.18 11.06 0.80
C ILE A 121 -7.26 10.11 1.60
N PRO A 122 -6.20 10.62 2.29
CA PRO A 122 -5.77 12.02 2.40
C PRO A 122 -5.02 12.54 1.16
N PRO A 123 -4.70 13.86 1.04
CA PRO A 123 -4.83 14.93 2.04
C PRO A 123 -6.26 15.43 2.22
N ASN A 124 -6.67 15.61 3.47
CA ASN A 124 -8.06 15.89 3.81
C ASN A 124 -8.56 17.27 3.32
N ASP A 125 -7.69 18.27 3.33
CA ASP A 125 -8.00 19.63 2.85
C ASP A 125 -8.14 19.69 1.33
N VAL A 126 -7.34 18.94 0.58
CA VAL A 126 -7.47 18.78 -0.88
C VAL A 126 -8.77 18.05 -1.23
N ALA A 127 -9.03 16.90 -0.59
CA ALA A 127 -10.27 16.15 -0.78
C ALA A 127 -11.52 16.98 -0.42
N ARG A 128 -11.43 17.83 0.63
CA ARG A 128 -12.52 18.74 1.00
C ARG A 128 -12.80 19.75 -0.11
N VAL A 129 -11.78 20.34 -0.74
CA VAL A 129 -11.99 21.23 -1.88
C VAL A 129 -12.69 20.49 -3.02
N CYS A 130 -12.26 19.28 -3.36
CA CYS A 130 -12.93 18.46 -4.38
C CYS A 130 -14.40 18.24 -4.07
N ALA A 131 -14.73 17.88 -2.82
CA ALA A 131 -16.09 17.63 -2.39
C ALA A 131 -16.97 18.92 -2.42
N GLU A 132 -16.42 20.03 -1.95
CA GLU A 132 -17.14 21.32 -1.92
C GLU A 132 -17.38 21.87 -3.34
N GLU A 133 -16.41 21.79 -4.24
CA GLU A 133 -16.58 22.26 -5.60
C GLU A 133 -17.48 21.36 -6.43
N ALA A 134 -17.46 20.05 -6.20
CA ALA A 134 -18.43 19.13 -6.81
C ALA A 134 -19.86 19.41 -6.34
N ASP A 135 -20.08 19.62 -5.01
CA ASP A 135 -21.37 19.98 -4.42
C ASP A 135 -21.90 21.30 -5.00
N LYS A 136 -21.04 22.33 -5.06
CA LYS A 136 -21.35 23.64 -5.65
C LYS A 136 -21.78 23.56 -7.11
N GLN A 137 -21.16 22.66 -7.88
CA GLN A 137 -21.48 22.46 -9.30
C GLN A 137 -22.59 21.42 -9.53
N GLY A 138 -23.11 20.78 -8.50
CA GLY A 138 -24.17 19.79 -8.60
C GLY A 138 -23.75 18.48 -9.30
N ILE A 139 -22.45 18.15 -9.28
CA ILE A 139 -21.90 16.92 -9.87
C ILE A 139 -21.51 15.90 -8.77
N PRO A 140 -21.54 14.59 -9.07
CA PRO A 140 -21.18 13.58 -8.08
C PRO A 140 -19.70 13.65 -7.68
N PHE A 141 -19.44 13.39 -6.40
CA PHE A 141 -18.14 13.28 -5.81
C PHE A 141 -17.91 11.90 -5.22
N VAL A 142 -16.82 11.23 -5.63
CA VAL A 142 -16.40 9.94 -5.10
C VAL A 142 -15.09 10.11 -4.32
N ALA A 143 -15.10 9.70 -3.04
CA ALA A 143 -13.91 9.69 -2.21
C ALA A 143 -13.22 8.33 -2.29
N ASP A 144 -11.93 8.30 -2.64
CA ASP A 144 -11.07 7.11 -2.58
C ASP A 144 -10.22 7.17 -1.29
N ILE A 145 -10.61 6.36 -0.32
CA ILE A 145 -10.06 6.39 1.03
C ILE A 145 -8.88 5.43 1.11
N ASN A 146 -7.67 6.00 1.12
CA ASN A 146 -6.41 5.25 1.11
C ASN A 146 -5.73 5.21 2.48
N ASP A 147 -6.08 6.14 3.38
CA ASP A 147 -5.63 6.20 4.77
C ASP A 147 -6.63 6.98 5.63
N LEU A 148 -6.59 6.78 6.93
CA LEU A 148 -7.50 7.45 7.87
C LEU A 148 -6.76 8.54 8.65
N TRP A 149 -6.80 9.78 8.15
CA TRP A 149 -6.30 10.94 8.89
C TRP A 149 -7.46 11.65 9.60
N PRO A 150 -7.33 11.95 10.90
CA PRO A 150 -6.10 11.92 11.72
C PRO A 150 -5.84 10.63 12.49
N GLU A 151 -6.66 9.59 12.37
CA GLU A 151 -6.55 8.37 13.17
C GLU A 151 -5.15 7.76 13.09
N ALA A 152 -4.58 7.64 11.88
CA ALA A 152 -3.22 7.13 11.67
C ALA A 152 -2.13 8.04 12.29
N MET A 153 -2.36 9.36 12.34
CA MET A 153 -1.42 10.30 12.98
C MET A 153 -1.40 10.13 14.49
N ARG A 154 -2.55 9.84 15.12
CA ARG A 154 -2.67 9.62 16.56
C ARG A 154 -1.91 8.38 17.05
N MET A 155 -1.70 7.40 16.17
CA MET A 155 -0.89 6.24 16.52
C MET A 155 0.59 6.57 16.73
N VAL A 156 1.08 7.63 16.09
CA VAL A 156 2.48 8.07 16.22
C VAL A 156 2.64 9.03 17.40
N VAL A 157 1.66 9.91 17.56
CA VAL A 157 1.65 10.94 18.63
C VAL A 157 0.22 11.08 19.15
N ASP A 158 -0.03 10.57 20.36
CA ASP A 158 -1.31 10.77 21.05
C ASP A 158 -1.09 11.31 22.46
N VAL A 159 -1.22 12.63 22.58
CA VAL A 159 -1.22 13.33 23.86
C VAL A 159 -2.63 13.87 24.08
N PRO A 160 -3.37 13.34 25.05
CA PRO A 160 -4.76 13.73 25.30
C PRO A 160 -4.92 15.25 25.32
N VAL A 161 -6.04 15.75 24.77
CA VAL A 161 -6.39 17.17 24.59
C VAL A 161 -5.48 17.91 23.57
N VAL A 162 -4.14 17.74 23.62
CA VAL A 162 -3.23 18.40 22.67
C VAL A 162 -3.43 17.84 21.27
N SER A 163 -3.50 16.52 21.14
CA SER A 163 -3.77 15.86 19.86
C SER A 163 -5.14 16.21 19.31
N ASP A 164 -6.16 16.34 20.17
CA ASP A 164 -7.50 16.74 19.74
C ASP A 164 -7.50 18.13 19.10
N VAL A 165 -6.81 19.09 19.71
CA VAL A 165 -6.69 20.45 19.16
C VAL A 165 -5.82 20.48 17.91
N ALA A 166 -4.68 19.79 17.92
CA ALA A 166 -3.74 19.76 16.81
C ALA A 166 -4.33 19.09 15.56
N PHE A 167 -5.09 18.00 15.74
CA PHE A 167 -5.68 17.23 14.65
C PHE A 167 -7.12 17.64 14.29
N TYR A 168 -7.71 18.57 15.02
CA TYR A 168 -9.07 19.08 14.74
C TYR A 168 -9.27 19.52 13.28
N PRO A 169 -8.34 20.25 12.62
CA PRO A 169 -8.52 20.64 11.23
C PRO A 169 -8.68 19.43 10.30
N PHE A 170 -7.89 18.37 10.51
CA PHE A 170 -7.94 17.15 9.72
C PHE A 170 -9.27 16.39 9.93
N SER A 171 -9.72 16.29 11.19
CA SER A 171 -11.01 15.67 11.52
C SER A 171 -12.18 16.42 10.91
N ARG A 172 -12.15 17.75 11.00
CA ARG A 172 -13.19 18.62 10.41
C ARG A 172 -13.25 18.45 8.89
N ASP A 173 -12.11 18.46 8.23
CA ASP A 173 -12.02 18.36 6.78
C ASP A 173 -12.44 16.97 6.29
N ALA A 174 -12.02 15.88 6.96
CA ALA A 174 -12.50 14.53 6.69
C ALA A 174 -14.01 14.42 6.85
N LYS A 175 -14.56 14.93 7.97
CA LYS A 175 -16.01 14.93 8.21
C LYS A 175 -16.78 15.65 7.10
N ARG A 176 -16.26 16.79 6.62
CA ARG A 176 -16.89 17.53 5.52
C ARG A 176 -16.88 16.72 4.22
N VAL A 177 -15.77 16.07 3.89
CA VAL A 177 -15.65 15.14 2.76
C VAL A 177 -16.72 14.04 2.87
N TYR A 178 -16.80 13.37 4.02
CA TYR A 178 -17.72 12.26 4.23
C TYR A 178 -19.21 12.70 4.19
N GLN A 179 -19.50 13.92 4.57
CA GLN A 179 -20.87 14.47 4.47
C GLN A 179 -21.31 14.74 3.02
N LEU A 180 -20.39 15.14 2.15
CA LEU A 180 -20.67 15.57 0.78
C LEU A 180 -20.52 14.45 -0.25
N LEU A 181 -19.83 13.34 0.05
CA LEU A 181 -19.60 12.30 -0.93
C LEU A 181 -20.91 11.70 -1.49
N SER A 182 -20.88 11.36 -2.76
CA SER A 182 -21.92 10.58 -3.46
C SER A 182 -21.68 9.08 -3.32
N ALA A 183 -20.42 8.66 -3.31
CA ALA A 183 -19.99 7.28 -3.08
C ALA A 183 -18.59 7.26 -2.46
N ALA A 184 -18.23 6.13 -1.84
CA ALA A 184 -16.89 5.88 -1.33
C ALA A 184 -16.26 4.65 -1.97
N VAL A 185 -14.98 4.75 -2.27
CA VAL A 185 -14.10 3.62 -2.53
C VAL A 185 -13.10 3.57 -1.38
N GLY A 186 -12.75 2.39 -0.91
CA GLY A 186 -11.72 2.23 0.13
C GLY A 186 -10.71 1.17 -0.27
N THR A 187 -9.48 1.29 0.21
CA THR A 187 -8.45 0.27 0.03
C THR A 187 -8.65 -0.94 0.96
N SER A 188 -9.69 -0.88 1.81
CA SER A 188 -10.21 -1.98 2.62
C SER A 188 -11.70 -1.75 2.91
N ASP A 189 -12.41 -2.79 3.36
CA ASP A 189 -13.81 -2.69 3.77
C ASP A 189 -14.00 -1.71 4.92
N GLU A 190 -13.04 -1.69 5.86
CA GLU A 190 -13.01 -0.73 6.96
C GLU A 190 -12.93 0.71 6.45
N TYR A 191 -12.03 0.97 5.50
CA TYR A 191 -11.85 2.31 4.92
C TYR A 191 -13.07 2.73 4.10
N ALA A 192 -13.61 1.84 3.28
CA ALA A 192 -14.85 2.11 2.54
C ALA A 192 -16.05 2.39 3.46
N ALA A 193 -16.08 1.80 4.66
CA ALA A 193 -17.14 1.99 5.65
C ALA A 193 -16.94 3.23 6.56
N ARG A 194 -15.71 3.80 6.61
CA ARG A 194 -15.34 4.89 7.52
C ARG A 194 -16.30 6.10 7.49
N PRO A 195 -16.80 6.55 6.32
CA PRO A 195 -17.73 7.68 6.27
C PRO A 195 -19.01 7.51 7.09
N ALA A 196 -19.45 6.29 7.35
CA ALA A 196 -20.66 6.02 8.13
C ALA A 196 -20.60 6.56 9.58
N LYS A 197 -19.40 6.78 10.14
CA LYS A 197 -19.22 7.38 11.47
C LYS A 197 -19.58 8.87 11.52
N ASP A 198 -19.48 9.57 10.38
CA ASP A 198 -19.65 11.02 10.28
C ASP A 198 -20.88 11.44 9.44
N ARG A 199 -21.58 10.45 8.88
CA ARG A 199 -22.70 10.66 7.96
C ARG A 199 -23.86 9.71 8.28
N ALA A 200 -25.04 10.27 8.52
CA ALA A 200 -26.25 9.48 8.75
C ALA A 200 -26.90 8.94 7.46
N LYS A 201 -26.72 9.65 6.32
CA LYS A 201 -27.31 9.25 5.03
C LYS A 201 -26.54 8.07 4.43
N PRO A 202 -27.19 6.96 4.05
CA PRO A 202 -26.54 5.87 3.33
C PRO A 202 -25.87 6.33 2.04
N TYR A 203 -24.82 5.62 1.64
CA TYR A 203 -24.06 5.88 0.41
C TYR A 203 -23.58 4.57 -0.21
N PRO A 204 -23.47 4.52 -1.54
CA PRO A 204 -22.80 3.42 -2.22
C PRO A 204 -21.33 3.35 -1.81
N LYS A 205 -20.83 2.14 -1.55
CA LYS A 205 -19.42 1.91 -1.25
C LYS A 205 -18.90 0.68 -1.94
N ALA A 206 -17.61 0.70 -2.26
CA ALA A 206 -16.89 -0.43 -2.82
C ALA A 206 -15.49 -0.53 -2.22
N THR A 207 -15.00 -1.74 -2.09
CA THR A 207 -13.61 -2.00 -1.73
C THR A 207 -12.81 -2.31 -2.98
N VAL A 208 -11.74 -1.55 -3.19
CA VAL A 208 -10.77 -1.78 -4.26
C VAL A 208 -9.40 -1.78 -3.63
N TYR A 209 -8.88 -2.96 -3.37
CA TYR A 209 -7.57 -3.14 -2.74
C TYR A 209 -6.45 -2.46 -3.51
N VAL A 210 -5.34 -2.17 -2.83
CA VAL A 210 -4.15 -1.66 -3.52
C VAL A 210 -3.63 -2.77 -4.43
N GLY A 211 -3.73 -2.51 -5.72
CA GLY A 211 -3.31 -3.45 -6.75
C GLY A 211 -1.78 -3.53 -6.89
N ASN A 212 -1.34 -4.54 -7.63
CA ASN A 212 0.04 -4.71 -8.03
C ASN A 212 0.14 -4.70 -9.56
N ASP A 213 1.22 -4.15 -10.11
CA ASP A 213 1.53 -4.23 -11.53
C ASP A 213 2.05 -5.63 -11.84
N LEU A 214 1.14 -6.55 -12.18
CA LEU A 214 1.50 -7.95 -12.42
C LEU A 214 2.45 -8.10 -13.60
N ALA A 215 2.30 -7.30 -14.66
CA ALA A 215 3.17 -7.37 -15.82
C ALA A 215 4.61 -6.94 -15.47
N ALA A 216 4.75 -5.84 -14.74
CA ALA A 216 6.06 -5.38 -14.25
C ALA A 216 6.65 -6.34 -13.20
N PHE A 217 5.81 -6.94 -12.35
CA PHE A 217 6.23 -7.94 -11.38
C PHE A 217 6.78 -9.19 -12.06
N ASP A 218 6.04 -9.79 -12.97
CA ASP A 218 6.40 -11.03 -13.67
C ASP A 218 7.66 -10.83 -14.54
N GLU A 219 7.73 -9.71 -15.27
CA GLU A 219 8.91 -9.38 -16.08
C GLU A 219 10.14 -9.11 -15.21
N GLY A 220 9.98 -8.36 -14.11
CA GLY A 220 11.04 -8.11 -13.14
C GLY A 220 11.57 -9.41 -12.54
N ALA A 221 10.68 -10.30 -12.11
CA ALA A 221 11.04 -11.61 -11.59
C ALA A 221 11.81 -12.44 -12.63
N ARG A 222 11.33 -12.48 -13.87
CA ARG A 222 11.96 -13.23 -14.97
C ARG A 222 13.37 -12.73 -15.29
N ILE A 223 13.56 -11.42 -15.43
CA ILE A 223 14.86 -10.81 -15.76
C ILE A 223 15.88 -11.01 -14.65
N ASN A 224 15.46 -10.90 -13.38
CA ASN A 224 16.34 -10.94 -12.23
C ASN A 224 16.50 -12.35 -11.62
N ALA A 225 15.75 -13.35 -12.07
CA ALA A 225 15.88 -14.72 -11.57
C ALA A 225 17.33 -15.25 -11.58
N PRO A 226 18.18 -15.01 -12.60
CA PRO A 226 19.57 -15.50 -12.60
C PRO A 226 20.45 -14.88 -11.49
N ALA A 227 20.08 -13.69 -10.98
CA ALA A 227 20.81 -13.02 -9.90
C ALA A 227 20.40 -13.53 -8.51
N VAL A 228 19.25 -14.20 -8.39
CA VAL A 228 18.70 -14.71 -7.14
C VAL A 228 18.95 -16.22 -7.07
N ARG A 229 20.06 -16.60 -6.43
CA ARG A 229 20.48 -18.02 -6.33
C ARG A 229 20.08 -18.56 -4.97
N LYS A 230 18.98 -19.31 -4.93
CA LYS A 230 18.55 -20.04 -3.74
C LYS A 230 19.17 -21.44 -3.76
N PRO A 231 19.89 -21.89 -2.69
CA PRO A 231 20.29 -23.29 -2.52
C PRO A 231 19.05 -24.22 -2.47
N GLU A 232 19.16 -25.40 -3.06
CA GLU A 232 18.04 -26.37 -3.11
C GLU A 232 17.68 -26.92 -1.72
N ASP A 233 18.66 -26.96 -0.83
CA ASP A 233 18.54 -27.45 0.54
C ASP A 233 18.15 -26.38 1.57
N GLU A 234 17.93 -25.11 1.15
CA GLU A 234 17.48 -24.03 2.03
C GLU A 234 16.01 -23.69 1.84
N LEU A 235 15.32 -23.34 2.93
CA LEU A 235 14.03 -22.68 2.89
C LEU A 235 14.18 -21.18 3.09
N TRP A 236 13.68 -20.40 2.14
CA TRP A 236 13.71 -18.95 2.22
C TRP A 236 12.38 -18.39 2.70
N VAL A 237 12.47 -17.62 3.78
CA VAL A 237 11.38 -16.81 4.31
C VAL A 237 11.70 -15.36 3.96
N VAL A 238 10.82 -14.70 3.19
CA VAL A 238 11.09 -13.34 2.68
C VAL A 238 10.16 -12.32 3.29
N TYR A 239 10.76 -11.27 3.85
CA TYR A 239 10.09 -10.03 4.22
C TYR A 239 10.53 -8.92 3.27
N ALA A 240 9.58 -8.17 2.69
CA ALA A 240 9.86 -7.00 1.88
C ALA A 240 9.08 -5.79 2.41
N GLY A 241 9.77 -4.74 2.84
CA GLY A 241 9.11 -3.55 3.35
C GLY A 241 9.99 -2.66 4.23
N THR A 242 9.38 -1.62 4.79
CA THR A 242 10.03 -0.68 5.70
C THR A 242 10.41 -1.37 7.01
N LEU A 243 11.58 -1.00 7.57
CA LEU A 243 12.03 -1.42 8.90
C LEU A 243 11.77 -0.29 9.90
N GLY A 244 10.62 -0.35 10.58
CA GLY A 244 10.19 0.70 11.51
C GLY A 244 9.08 0.25 12.43
N ALA A 245 8.66 1.12 13.33
CA ALA A 245 7.85 0.84 14.51
C ALA A 245 6.51 0.12 14.27
N SER A 246 5.93 0.17 13.07
CA SER A 246 4.69 -0.55 12.73
C SER A 246 4.94 -2.00 12.30
N TYR A 247 6.18 -2.41 12.14
CA TYR A 247 6.56 -3.71 11.61
C TYR A 247 7.34 -4.53 12.64
N ASP A 248 6.86 -5.74 12.88
CA ASP A 248 7.41 -6.66 13.88
C ASP A 248 8.50 -7.58 13.27
N VAL A 249 9.55 -6.98 12.71
CA VAL A 249 10.65 -7.73 12.12
C VAL A 249 11.55 -8.34 13.21
N ALA A 250 11.54 -7.80 14.42
CA ALA A 250 12.28 -8.36 15.56
C ALA A 250 11.82 -9.80 15.88
N THR A 251 10.50 -10.02 15.99
CA THR A 251 9.93 -11.35 16.19
C THR A 251 10.29 -12.32 15.05
N LEU A 252 10.41 -11.85 13.81
CA LEU A 252 10.87 -12.68 12.70
C LEU A 252 12.35 -13.10 12.86
N VAL A 253 13.22 -12.21 13.36
CA VAL A 253 14.62 -12.51 13.68
C VAL A 253 14.72 -13.53 14.81
N GLU A 254 13.93 -13.37 15.87
CA GLU A 254 13.84 -14.29 17.00
C GLU A 254 13.36 -15.68 16.58
N ALA A 255 12.31 -15.74 15.74
CA ALA A 255 11.80 -16.99 15.20
C ALA A 255 12.85 -17.72 14.35
N ALA A 256 13.64 -16.99 13.55
CA ALA A 256 14.74 -17.57 12.77
C ALA A 256 15.81 -18.21 13.69
N ALA A 257 16.16 -17.53 14.80
CA ALA A 257 17.09 -18.05 15.78
C ALA A 257 16.57 -19.30 16.50
N LEU A 258 15.26 -19.33 16.82
CA LEU A 258 14.61 -20.51 17.43
C LEU A 258 14.65 -21.72 16.48
N LEU A 259 14.35 -21.51 15.21
CA LEU A 259 14.38 -22.56 14.18
C LEU A 259 15.79 -23.14 14.00
N GLU A 260 16.81 -22.29 13.95
CA GLU A 260 18.20 -22.74 13.81
C GLU A 260 18.67 -23.51 15.04
N ARG A 261 18.36 -23.05 16.24
CA ARG A 261 18.65 -23.78 17.48
C ARG A 261 17.98 -25.16 17.51
N GLY A 262 16.70 -25.24 17.14
CA GLY A 262 15.98 -26.50 17.05
C GLY A 262 16.60 -27.46 16.03
N ARG A 263 17.02 -26.96 14.87
CA ARG A 263 17.72 -27.73 13.85
C ARG A 263 19.06 -28.28 14.33
N LEU A 264 19.85 -27.47 15.02
CA LEU A 264 21.16 -27.87 15.54
C LEU A 264 21.00 -28.90 16.66
N VAL A 265 20.03 -28.77 17.56
CA VAL A 265 19.73 -29.77 18.60
C VAL A 265 19.30 -31.09 17.96
N HIS A 266 18.43 -31.05 16.96
CA HIS A 266 18.01 -32.24 16.22
C HIS A 266 19.22 -32.95 15.53
N ALA A 267 20.08 -32.18 14.84
CA ALA A 267 21.24 -32.72 14.16
C ALA A 267 22.28 -33.34 15.13
N ALA A 268 22.30 -32.88 16.38
CA ALA A 268 23.17 -33.42 17.42
C ALA A 268 22.56 -34.66 18.14
N SER A 269 21.27 -34.91 17.95
CA SER A 269 20.58 -36.07 18.51
C SER A 269 21.04 -37.35 17.81
N ARG A 270 21.20 -38.44 18.59
CA ARG A 270 21.45 -39.79 18.07
C ARG A 270 20.19 -40.66 18.09
N ASP A 271 19.03 -40.03 18.18
CA ASP A 271 17.76 -40.72 18.25
C ASP A 271 17.24 -40.96 16.82
N ASP A 272 17.33 -42.19 16.36
CA ASP A 272 16.92 -42.64 15.03
C ASP A 272 15.36 -42.63 14.83
N GLU A 273 14.58 -42.42 15.88
CA GLU A 273 13.11 -42.29 15.82
C GLU A 273 12.65 -40.86 15.50
N LEU A 274 13.54 -39.88 15.51
CA LEU A 274 13.18 -38.51 15.17
C LEU A 274 12.89 -38.36 13.66
N PRO A 275 11.87 -37.58 13.30
CA PRO A 275 11.62 -37.27 11.90
C PRO A 275 12.84 -36.59 11.26
N PRO A 276 13.06 -36.70 9.94
CA PRO A 276 14.23 -36.09 9.29
C PRO A 276 14.39 -34.63 9.64
N ALA A 277 15.65 -34.20 9.83
CA ALA A 277 15.96 -32.82 10.14
C ALA A 277 15.36 -31.89 9.07
N LEU A 278 14.71 -30.83 9.52
CA LEU A 278 14.16 -29.84 8.61
C LEU A 278 15.30 -29.10 7.87
N PRO A 279 15.10 -28.71 6.59
CA PRO A 279 16.09 -27.89 5.87
C PRO A 279 16.41 -26.60 6.67
N PRO A 280 17.64 -26.07 6.54
CA PRO A 280 18.00 -24.80 7.15
C PRO A 280 17.05 -23.70 6.62
N VAL A 281 16.60 -22.83 7.52
CA VAL A 281 15.81 -21.67 7.17
C VAL A 281 16.69 -20.45 7.06
N ARG A 282 16.56 -19.70 6.00
CA ARG A 282 17.20 -18.42 5.79
C ARG A 282 16.17 -17.33 5.64
N VAL A 283 16.20 -16.34 6.51
CA VAL A 283 15.31 -15.17 6.38
C VAL A 283 15.99 -14.11 5.51
N LYS A 284 15.31 -13.65 4.47
CA LYS A 284 15.75 -12.55 3.62
C LYS A 284 14.92 -11.31 3.93
N VAL A 285 15.55 -10.25 4.37
CA VAL A 285 14.92 -8.97 4.70
C VAL A 285 15.27 -7.95 3.62
N LEU A 286 14.28 -7.62 2.78
CA LEU A 286 14.38 -6.64 1.71
C LEU A 286 13.72 -5.34 2.17
N GLY A 287 14.51 -4.29 2.30
CA GLY A 287 14.01 -2.99 2.73
C GLY A 287 14.99 -2.26 3.63
N ASP A 288 14.57 -1.07 4.04
CA ASP A 288 15.37 -0.20 4.87
C ASP A 288 14.48 0.59 5.83
N GLY A 289 15.07 1.21 6.85
CA GLY A 289 14.32 2.03 7.80
C GLY A 289 15.08 2.27 9.10
N PRO A 290 14.49 3.06 10.01
CA PRO A 290 15.15 3.49 11.24
C PRO A 290 15.54 2.37 12.18
N ASP A 291 14.88 1.20 12.11
CA ASP A 291 15.15 0.08 13.01
C ASP A 291 16.20 -0.91 12.46
N ARG A 292 16.77 -0.65 11.27
CA ARG A 292 17.69 -1.58 10.59
C ARG A 292 18.88 -1.97 11.47
N GLU A 293 19.64 -1.00 11.97
CA GLU A 293 20.83 -1.25 12.79
C GLU A 293 20.51 -2.07 14.04
N LYS A 294 19.38 -1.78 14.68
CA LYS A 294 18.90 -2.53 15.84
C LYS A 294 18.57 -3.99 15.50
N LEU A 295 17.95 -4.22 14.36
CA LEU A 295 17.56 -5.55 13.90
C LEU A 295 18.78 -6.38 13.47
N GLU A 296 19.76 -5.77 12.80
CA GLU A 296 21.04 -6.41 12.46
C GLU A 296 21.81 -6.80 13.72
N ALA A 297 21.88 -5.92 14.73
CA ALA A 297 22.50 -6.21 16.02
C ALA A 297 21.79 -7.37 16.75
N LEU A 298 20.45 -7.40 16.73
CA LEU A 298 19.65 -8.49 17.30
C LEU A 298 19.96 -9.83 16.61
N ALA A 299 20.05 -9.84 15.27
CA ALA A 299 20.36 -11.05 14.51
C ALA A 299 21.75 -11.61 14.87
N VAL A 300 22.75 -10.73 15.02
CA VAL A 300 24.10 -11.13 15.47
C VAL A 300 24.05 -11.67 16.90
N GLN A 301 23.38 -10.98 17.83
CA GLN A 301 23.27 -11.39 19.23
C GLN A 301 22.65 -12.79 19.38
N LEU A 302 21.62 -13.09 18.57
CA LEU A 302 20.90 -14.35 18.62
C LEU A 302 21.50 -15.44 17.71
N ASN A 303 22.53 -15.11 16.96
CA ASN A 303 23.09 -15.96 15.90
C ASN A 303 21.99 -16.44 14.93
N ALA A 304 21.07 -15.53 14.56
CA ALA A 304 19.92 -15.79 13.70
C ALA A 304 20.33 -15.82 12.21
N PRO A 305 19.88 -16.79 11.43
CA PRO A 305 20.20 -16.90 9.99
C PRO A 305 19.38 -15.91 9.15
N VAL A 306 19.68 -14.62 9.28
CA VAL A 306 18.97 -13.51 8.63
C VAL A 306 19.94 -12.71 7.76
N ASP A 307 19.56 -12.46 6.50
CA ASP A 307 20.29 -11.60 5.58
C ASP A 307 19.52 -10.29 5.36
N PHE A 308 20.12 -9.16 5.71
CA PHE A 308 19.57 -7.84 5.46
C PHE A 308 20.07 -7.30 4.14
N LEU A 309 19.23 -7.30 3.10
CA LEU A 309 19.61 -6.96 1.72
C LEU A 309 19.48 -5.45 1.42
N GLY A 310 18.90 -4.68 2.35
CA GLY A 310 18.68 -3.26 2.16
C GLY A 310 17.54 -2.94 1.19
N TYR A 311 17.46 -1.67 0.78
CA TYR A 311 16.50 -1.26 -0.23
C TYR A 311 16.74 -2.01 -1.52
N THR A 312 15.72 -2.69 -2.00
CA THR A 312 15.77 -3.52 -3.21
C THR A 312 14.79 -2.97 -4.23
N ALA A 313 15.26 -2.77 -5.47
CA ALA A 313 14.40 -2.33 -6.56
C ALA A 313 13.24 -3.33 -6.78
N TYR A 314 12.10 -2.81 -7.23
CA TYR A 314 10.86 -3.58 -7.35
C TYR A 314 11.03 -4.87 -8.18
N GLU A 315 11.76 -4.79 -9.27
CA GLU A 315 12.01 -5.90 -10.21
C GLU A 315 12.86 -7.00 -9.57
N LEU A 316 13.89 -6.63 -8.80
CA LEU A 316 14.73 -7.59 -8.07
C LEU A 316 13.98 -8.15 -6.85
N MET A 317 13.18 -7.33 -6.16
CA MET A 317 12.29 -7.78 -5.08
C MET A 317 11.32 -8.86 -5.59
N ALA A 318 10.75 -8.68 -6.79
CA ALA A 318 9.87 -9.67 -7.40
C ALA A 318 10.57 -11.02 -7.58
N ALA A 319 11.84 -11.02 -8.01
CA ALA A 319 12.63 -12.26 -8.15
C ALA A 319 12.86 -12.95 -6.79
N TYR A 320 13.19 -12.19 -5.73
CA TYR A 320 13.32 -12.76 -4.38
C TYR A 320 12.00 -13.33 -3.86
N LEU A 321 10.89 -12.63 -4.07
CA LEU A 321 9.56 -13.11 -3.66
C LEU A 321 9.17 -14.38 -4.42
N CYS A 322 9.44 -14.46 -5.73
CA CYS A 322 9.19 -15.68 -6.50
C CYS A 322 10.10 -16.86 -6.12
N ALA A 323 11.34 -16.59 -5.69
CA ALA A 323 12.26 -17.62 -5.22
C ALA A 323 12.02 -18.06 -3.78
N SER A 324 11.22 -17.34 -3.01
CA SER A 324 10.92 -17.69 -1.61
C SER A 324 9.99 -18.90 -1.50
N ASP A 325 10.03 -19.58 -0.36
CA ASP A 325 9.08 -20.62 0.01
C ASP A 325 7.90 -20.03 0.79
N ILE A 326 8.17 -18.95 1.53
CA ILE A 326 7.20 -18.30 2.40
C ILE A 326 7.44 -16.79 2.36
N THR A 327 6.37 -16.00 2.26
CA THR A 327 6.42 -14.55 2.48
C THR A 327 5.85 -14.20 3.85
N VAL A 328 6.33 -13.11 4.48
CA VAL A 328 5.86 -12.71 5.82
C VAL A 328 5.37 -11.28 5.83
N ASN A 329 4.10 -11.11 6.16
CA ASN A 329 3.52 -9.82 6.52
C ASN A 329 3.58 -9.64 8.03
N SER A 330 4.70 -9.11 8.53
CA SER A 330 4.95 -8.90 9.95
C SER A 330 4.54 -7.49 10.36
N LEU A 331 3.53 -7.39 11.21
CA LEU A 331 3.02 -6.14 11.79
C LEU A 331 2.90 -6.30 13.31
N VAL A 332 3.12 -5.19 14.04
CA VAL A 332 2.89 -5.17 15.49
C VAL A 332 1.39 -5.22 15.81
N LYS A 333 1.02 -5.65 17.03
CA LYS A 333 -0.40 -5.71 17.48
C LYS A 333 -1.13 -4.38 17.39
N SER A 334 -0.42 -3.29 17.60
CA SER A 334 -0.97 -1.92 17.58
C SER A 334 -1.04 -1.30 16.17
N ALA A 335 -0.62 -2.02 15.11
CA ALA A 335 -0.66 -1.48 13.76
C ALA A 335 -2.10 -1.27 13.31
N ALA A 336 -2.47 -0.01 12.98
CA ALA A 336 -3.81 0.34 12.51
C ALA A 336 -3.97 0.24 10.99
N GLN A 337 -2.90 -0.15 10.26
CA GLN A 337 -3.04 -0.38 8.84
C GLN A 337 -3.95 -1.58 8.59
N SER A 338 -5.06 -1.32 7.91
CA SER A 338 -6.02 -2.35 7.53
C SER A 338 -5.38 -3.35 6.56
N LEU A 339 -4.80 -2.85 5.46
CA LEU A 339 -4.07 -3.63 4.47
C LEU A 339 -2.84 -2.85 3.98
N VAL A 340 -1.69 -3.47 4.04
CA VAL A 340 -0.44 -2.86 3.58
C VAL A 340 -0.18 -3.16 2.11
N THR A 341 0.45 -2.24 1.41
CA THR A 341 0.68 -2.31 -0.05
C THR A 341 1.49 -3.54 -0.50
N LYS A 342 2.35 -4.07 0.36
CA LYS A 342 3.19 -5.25 0.06
C LYS A 342 2.39 -6.55 -0.17
N ILE A 343 1.16 -6.65 0.35
CA ILE A 343 0.31 -7.83 0.19
C ILE A 343 0.11 -8.17 -1.29
N GLY A 344 -0.11 -7.17 -2.15
CA GLY A 344 -0.25 -7.39 -3.59
C GLY A 344 0.96 -8.08 -4.22
N ALA A 345 2.19 -7.69 -3.84
CA ALA A 345 3.42 -8.32 -4.33
C ALA A 345 3.61 -9.74 -3.76
N TYR A 346 3.26 -9.97 -2.50
CA TYR A 346 3.31 -11.30 -1.90
C TYR A 346 2.35 -12.27 -2.60
N LEU A 347 1.12 -11.85 -2.85
CA LEU A 347 0.15 -12.66 -3.59
C LEU A 347 0.58 -12.90 -5.04
N ALA A 348 1.21 -11.91 -5.69
CA ALA A 348 1.74 -12.05 -7.05
C ALA A 348 2.85 -13.11 -7.15
N SER A 349 3.63 -13.34 -6.08
CA SER A 349 4.65 -14.40 -6.05
C SER A 349 4.05 -15.81 -6.13
N GLY A 350 2.78 -15.99 -5.72
CA GLY A 350 2.12 -17.29 -5.63
C GLY A 350 2.56 -18.14 -4.43
N ASN A 351 3.41 -17.61 -3.56
CA ASN A 351 3.89 -18.34 -2.38
C ASN A 351 2.98 -18.11 -1.16
N PRO A 352 2.91 -19.08 -0.23
CA PRO A 352 2.14 -18.92 0.99
C PRO A 352 2.65 -17.76 1.82
N MET A 353 1.72 -17.05 2.47
CA MET A 353 2.01 -15.91 3.31
C MET A 353 1.73 -16.22 4.78
N ILE A 354 2.66 -15.88 5.66
CA ILE A 354 2.39 -15.77 7.09
C ILE A 354 2.01 -14.32 7.39
N ASN A 355 0.86 -14.13 8.01
CA ASN A 355 0.34 -12.82 8.38
C ASN A 355 0.22 -12.69 9.89
N THR A 356 0.89 -11.69 10.49
CA THR A 356 0.72 -11.32 11.89
C THR A 356 -0.13 -10.06 12.07
N GLY A 357 -0.53 -9.42 10.96
CA GLY A 357 -1.32 -8.21 10.99
C GLY A 357 -2.66 -8.35 11.72
N PRO A 358 -3.07 -7.32 12.46
CA PRO A 358 -4.28 -7.37 13.30
C PRO A 358 -5.58 -7.22 12.50
N SER A 359 -5.54 -6.80 11.24
CA SER A 359 -6.74 -6.57 10.42
C SER A 359 -7.64 -7.82 10.34
N PRO A 360 -8.87 -7.79 10.88
CA PRO A 360 -9.80 -8.92 10.78
C PRO A 360 -10.13 -9.29 9.33
N GLU A 361 -10.21 -8.27 8.45
CA GLU A 361 -10.47 -8.45 7.02
C GLU A 361 -9.37 -9.27 6.35
N LEU A 362 -8.09 -8.88 6.54
CA LEU A 362 -6.96 -9.63 5.96
C LEU A 362 -6.87 -11.05 6.53
N ARG A 363 -7.05 -11.19 7.85
CA ARG A 363 -7.04 -12.52 8.51
C ARG A 363 -8.10 -13.45 7.93
N ALA A 364 -9.31 -12.93 7.72
CA ALA A 364 -10.39 -13.69 7.11
C ALA A 364 -10.07 -14.08 5.66
N GLN A 365 -9.51 -13.17 4.86
CA GLN A 365 -9.13 -13.43 3.47
C GLN A 365 -8.00 -14.46 3.36
N VAL A 366 -6.95 -14.34 4.18
CA VAL A 366 -5.84 -15.31 4.20
C VAL A 366 -6.36 -16.73 4.46
N THR A 367 -7.31 -16.87 5.38
CA THR A 367 -7.91 -18.17 5.71
C THR A 367 -8.86 -18.65 4.61
N ALA A 368 -9.80 -17.81 4.17
CA ALA A 368 -10.86 -18.18 3.22
C ALA A 368 -10.30 -18.54 1.84
N ALA A 369 -9.33 -17.77 1.36
CA ALA A 369 -8.70 -17.99 0.06
C ALA A 369 -7.47 -18.93 0.13
N ARG A 370 -7.15 -19.47 1.30
CA ARG A 370 -6.00 -20.38 1.52
C ARG A 370 -4.66 -19.76 1.07
N LEU A 371 -4.48 -18.46 1.33
CA LEU A 371 -3.29 -17.73 0.92
C LEU A 371 -2.08 -17.96 1.84
N GLY A 372 -2.30 -18.66 2.93
CA GLY A 372 -1.29 -18.92 3.95
C GLY A 372 -1.91 -19.06 5.34
N MET A 373 -1.23 -18.52 6.34
CA MET A 373 -1.63 -18.63 7.76
C MET A 373 -1.61 -17.27 8.47
N THR A 374 -2.44 -17.18 9.50
CA THR A 374 -2.44 -15.99 10.39
C THR A 374 -2.01 -16.41 11.79
N HIS A 375 -1.11 -15.62 12.38
CA HIS A 375 -0.63 -15.77 13.74
C HIS A 375 -0.78 -14.47 14.51
N ASP A 376 -0.59 -14.54 15.81
CA ASP A 376 -0.53 -13.34 16.63
C ASP A 376 0.86 -12.68 16.47
N ALA A 377 0.88 -11.36 16.44
CA ALA A 377 2.10 -10.59 16.40
C ALA A 377 2.87 -10.75 17.75
N GLU A 378 4.17 -10.50 17.73
CA GLU A 378 5.04 -10.53 18.89
C GLU A 378 5.09 -11.93 19.57
N ASP A 379 4.98 -12.99 18.75
CA ASP A 379 5.04 -14.39 19.20
C ASP A 379 5.97 -15.20 18.27
N ALA A 380 7.25 -15.24 18.67
CA ALA A 380 8.30 -15.88 17.89
C ALA A 380 8.16 -17.43 17.87
N GLU A 381 7.62 -18.04 18.93
CA GLU A 381 7.45 -19.50 19.00
C GLU A 381 6.39 -19.98 18.04
N HIS A 382 5.22 -19.31 18.03
CA HIS A 382 4.18 -19.62 17.07
C HIS A 382 4.58 -19.29 15.63
N LEU A 383 5.33 -18.19 15.41
CA LEU A 383 5.85 -17.86 14.09
C LEU A 383 6.83 -18.92 13.59
N ALA A 384 7.70 -19.44 14.45
CA ALA A 384 8.59 -20.55 14.12
C ALA A 384 7.82 -21.86 13.83
N ALA A 385 6.76 -22.15 14.58
CA ALA A 385 5.92 -23.32 14.37
C ALA A 385 5.08 -23.26 13.07
N ALA A 386 4.69 -22.09 12.62
CA ALA A 386 3.88 -21.88 11.41
C ALA A 386 4.48 -22.48 10.14
N ARG A 387 5.80 -22.59 10.08
CA ARG A 387 6.54 -23.20 9.00
C ARG A 387 6.08 -24.65 8.67
N GLN A 388 5.77 -25.45 9.67
CA GLN A 388 5.40 -26.87 9.46
C GLN A 388 4.15 -27.05 8.59
N HIS A 389 3.31 -26.03 8.52
CA HIS A 389 2.07 -26.03 7.77
C HIS A 389 2.20 -25.32 6.41
N ALA A 390 3.14 -24.42 6.25
CA ALA A 390 3.33 -23.66 5.00
C ALA A 390 4.04 -24.49 3.89
N THR A 391 4.73 -25.55 4.23
CA THR A 391 5.47 -26.41 3.27
C THR A 391 4.60 -27.45 2.57
N ARG A 392 3.26 -27.45 2.72
CA ARG A 392 2.38 -28.36 1.97
C ARG A 392 2.02 -27.76 0.61
N PRO A 393 2.27 -28.48 -0.51
CA PRO A 393 1.99 -27.99 -1.85
C PRO A 393 0.49 -28.09 -2.14
N HIS A 394 -0.25 -26.99 -2.04
CA HIS A 394 -1.60 -26.87 -2.61
C HIS A 394 -1.99 -25.40 -2.82
N LEU A 395 -1.22 -24.68 -3.64
CA LEU A 395 -1.78 -23.57 -4.39
C LEU A 395 -1.99 -24.06 -5.83
N PRO A 396 -3.12 -23.73 -6.49
CA PRO A 396 -3.33 -24.10 -7.88
C PRO A 396 -2.22 -23.45 -8.72
N THR A 397 -1.56 -24.29 -9.51
CA THR A 397 -0.59 -23.85 -10.51
C THR A 397 -1.18 -22.75 -11.38
N LYS A 398 -0.43 -21.67 -11.56
CA LYS A 398 -0.76 -20.59 -12.49
C LYS A 398 -1.12 -21.19 -13.86
N HIS A 399 -2.35 -20.94 -14.33
CA HIS A 399 -2.75 -21.02 -15.72
C HIS A 399 -3.19 -19.64 -16.19
#